data_7c4f7382d35edd0407a49850e476b876
#
_entry.id   7c4f7382d35edd0407a49850e476b876
#
_cell.length_a   1.000
_cell.length_b   1.000
_cell.length_c   1.000
_cell.angle_alpha   90.00
_cell.angle_beta   90.00
_cell.angle_gamma   90.00
#
_symmetry.space_group_name_H-M   'P 1'
#
loop_
_entity.id
_entity.type
_entity.pdbx_description
1 polymer ?
#
loop_
_entity_poly.entity_id
_entity_poly.type
_entity_poly.pdbx_seq_one_letter_code
_entity_poly.pdbx_strand_id
1 'polypeptide(L)'
;MENEKCHCGEQCECVECNCGEECNCGEECNCNEEKKHLDKLNEAYNKISELEDALLRSKAEFINYRKRLEEETSRSLKFANEGIVKEILPIIDNFERAIKMDDENLDDELSKLLAGFKMVYCNLVSILNKYEVREIEVINKPYDANNAQAVIQEHTEGVESGIVIEVLQKGYELKGKVIRPAMVKVSE
;
A
#
# COMPACT_ATOMS: atom_id res chain seq x y z
N MET A 1 3.43 22.56 -70.08
CA MET A 1 2.25 22.98 -69.36
C MET A 1 2.53 24.34 -68.84
N GLU A 2 1.88 25.30 -69.42
CA GLU A 2 2.16 26.71 -69.28
C GLU A 2 1.74 27.18 -67.89
N ASN A 3 2.68 27.86 -67.20
CA ASN A 3 2.44 28.58 -65.97
C ASN A 3 1.51 29.77 -66.29
N GLU A 4 0.22 29.64 -66.02
CA GLU A 4 -0.68 30.79 -66.03
C GLU A 4 -0.28 31.70 -64.88
N LYS A 5 0.41 32.78 -65.22
CA LYS A 5 0.69 33.91 -64.32
C LYS A 5 -0.62 34.54 -63.94
N CYS A 6 -0.94 34.55 -62.61
CA CYS A 6 -2.03 35.37 -62.10
C CYS A 6 -1.91 36.83 -62.62
N HIS A 7 -2.80 37.26 -63.47
CA HIS A 7 -3.00 38.66 -63.84
C HIS A 7 -4.02 39.23 -62.86
N CYS A 8 -3.56 39.61 -61.67
CA CYS A 8 -4.40 40.37 -60.76
C CYS A 8 -4.47 41.79 -61.26
N GLY A 9 -5.54 42.13 -62.05
CA GLY A 9 -5.90 43.51 -62.37
C GLY A 9 -6.48 44.21 -61.13
N GLU A 10 -6.82 45.51 -61.27
CA GLU A 10 -7.18 46.49 -60.25
C GLU A 10 -8.38 46.07 -59.27
N GLN A 11 -8.91 44.85 -59.36
CA GLN A 11 -9.91 44.33 -58.45
C GLN A 11 -9.64 42.85 -58.25
N CYS A 12 -8.68 42.52 -57.38
CA CYS A 12 -8.39 41.13 -56.99
C CYS A 12 -9.38 40.66 -55.94
N GLU A 13 -10.54 40.17 -56.32
CA GLU A 13 -11.40 39.32 -55.51
C GLU A 13 -10.92 37.84 -55.61
N CYS A 14 -9.75 37.56 -55.05
CA CYS A 14 -9.19 36.21 -55.06
C CYS A 14 -9.94 35.32 -54.06
N VAL A 15 -10.90 34.57 -54.51
CA VAL A 15 -11.58 33.53 -53.70
C VAL A 15 -10.68 32.30 -53.50
N GLU A 16 -9.72 32.05 -54.43
CA GLU A 16 -8.69 31.00 -54.31
C GLU A 16 -7.40 31.47 -55.02
N CYS A 17 -6.48 32.08 -54.27
CA CYS A 17 -5.14 32.33 -54.73
C CYS A 17 -4.28 31.07 -54.65
N ASN A 18 -4.08 30.36 -55.74
CA ASN A 18 -3.11 29.27 -55.87
C ASN A 18 -1.70 29.79 -56.24
N CYS A 19 -1.31 30.91 -55.67
CA CYS A 19 0.02 31.48 -55.84
C CYS A 19 0.96 30.76 -54.86
N GLY A 20 2.03 30.11 -55.38
CA GLY A 20 3.11 29.57 -54.57
C GLY A 20 3.79 30.67 -53.71
N GLU A 21 4.86 30.32 -53.00
CA GLU A 21 5.53 31.15 -51.98
C GLU A 21 5.99 32.56 -52.44
N GLU A 22 5.89 32.90 -53.73
CA GLU A 22 6.20 34.21 -54.31
C GLU A 22 4.96 34.85 -54.93
N CYS A 23 4.04 35.31 -54.08
CA CYS A 23 2.93 36.17 -54.55
C CYS A 23 3.43 37.60 -54.68
N ASN A 24 3.62 38.06 -55.95
CA ASN A 24 4.02 39.42 -56.25
C ASN A 24 2.80 40.34 -56.53
N CYS A 25 1.74 40.14 -55.76
CA CYS A 25 0.60 41.04 -55.70
C CYS A 25 1.01 42.22 -54.82
N GLY A 26 0.83 43.46 -55.31
CA GLY A 26 1.24 44.66 -54.58
C GLY A 26 0.71 44.75 -53.13
N GLU A 27 1.08 45.82 -52.41
CA GLU A 27 0.92 46.09 -51.00
C GLU A 27 -0.53 45.92 -50.43
N GLU A 28 -1.54 45.61 -51.21
CA GLU A 28 -2.96 45.45 -50.81
C GLU A 28 -3.48 44.04 -50.90
N CYS A 29 -2.61 43.01 -51.03
CA CYS A 29 -3.07 41.61 -51.03
C CYS A 29 -3.22 41.05 -49.61
N ASN A 30 -4.44 40.93 -49.13
CA ASN A 30 -4.82 40.50 -47.79
C ASN A 30 -4.64 38.96 -47.55
N CYS A 31 -4.20 38.22 -48.59
CA CYS A 31 -4.02 36.76 -48.54
C CYS A 31 -2.97 36.32 -47.51
N ASN A 32 -1.98 37.13 -47.20
CA ASN A 32 -0.92 36.82 -46.26
C ASN A 32 -1.37 37.00 -44.79
N GLU A 33 -2.32 37.91 -44.54
CA GLU A 33 -2.90 38.13 -43.23
C GLU A 33 -3.90 37.02 -42.87
N GLU A 34 -4.75 36.60 -43.80
CA GLU A 34 -5.69 35.49 -43.60
C GLU A 34 -4.96 34.15 -43.36
N LYS A 35 -3.87 33.92 -44.13
CA LYS A 35 -3.02 32.74 -43.89
C LYS A 35 -2.39 32.76 -42.50
N LYS A 36 -1.85 33.89 -42.06
CA LYS A 36 -1.29 34.07 -40.70
C LYS A 36 -2.35 33.93 -39.62
N HIS A 37 -3.59 34.34 -39.86
CA HIS A 37 -4.69 34.14 -38.92
C HIS A 37 -5.11 32.67 -38.84
N LEU A 38 -5.14 31.96 -39.97
CA LEU A 38 -5.46 30.53 -40.01
C LEU A 38 -4.39 29.69 -39.29
N ASP A 39 -3.10 30.02 -39.52
CA ASP A 39 -1.99 29.35 -38.86
C ASP A 39 -2.04 29.54 -37.32
N LYS A 40 -2.30 30.77 -36.87
CA LYS A 40 -2.51 31.07 -35.44
C LYS A 40 -3.71 30.32 -34.85
N LEU A 41 -4.78 30.20 -35.60
CA LEU A 41 -5.97 29.47 -35.21
C LEU A 41 -5.66 27.97 -35.05
N ASN A 42 -4.94 27.39 -36.02
CA ASN A 42 -4.52 25.99 -35.97
C ASN A 42 -3.55 25.72 -34.79
N GLU A 43 -2.60 26.64 -34.57
CA GLU A 43 -1.72 26.54 -33.38
C GLU A 43 -2.52 26.61 -32.07
N ALA A 44 -3.54 27.46 -31.98
CA ALA A 44 -4.39 27.57 -30.82
C ALA A 44 -5.22 26.30 -30.61
N TYR A 45 -5.78 25.72 -31.67
CA TYR A 45 -6.50 24.43 -31.59
C TYR A 45 -5.60 23.29 -31.15
N ASN A 46 -4.37 23.20 -31.67
CA ASN A 46 -3.40 22.19 -31.26
C ASN A 46 -3.06 22.34 -29.78
N LYS A 47 -2.83 23.57 -29.30
CA LYS A 47 -2.57 23.83 -27.87
C LYS A 47 -3.76 23.48 -27.01
N ILE A 48 -4.99 23.76 -27.45
CA ILE A 48 -6.20 23.37 -26.71
C ILE A 48 -6.26 21.82 -26.56
N SER A 49 -6.06 21.11 -27.70
CA SER A 49 -6.05 19.64 -27.68
C SER A 49 -4.97 19.07 -26.75
N GLU A 50 -3.75 19.60 -26.80
CA GLU A 50 -2.67 19.19 -25.90
C GLU A 50 -3.00 19.45 -24.42
N LEU A 51 -3.62 20.60 -24.13
CA LEU A 51 -4.03 20.95 -22.77
C LEU A 51 -5.19 20.09 -22.27
N GLU A 52 -6.14 19.76 -23.15
CA GLU A 52 -7.23 18.84 -22.84
C GLU A 52 -6.71 17.43 -22.51
N ASP A 53 -5.78 16.91 -23.31
CA ASP A 53 -5.13 15.62 -23.06
C ASP A 53 -4.32 15.63 -21.76
N ALA A 54 -3.56 16.69 -21.49
CA ALA A 54 -2.82 16.85 -20.25
C ALA A 54 -3.76 16.92 -19.04
N LEU A 55 -4.88 17.62 -19.17
CA LEU A 55 -5.90 17.72 -18.13
C LEU A 55 -6.59 16.38 -17.86
N LEU A 56 -6.91 15.62 -18.92
CA LEU A 56 -7.48 14.26 -18.77
C LEU A 56 -6.50 13.33 -18.08
N ARG A 57 -5.23 13.37 -18.46
CA ARG A 57 -4.16 12.58 -17.83
C ARG A 57 -4.00 12.95 -16.35
N SER A 58 -3.91 14.24 -16.05
CA SER A 58 -3.80 14.73 -14.67
C SER A 58 -5.01 14.33 -13.81
N LYS A 59 -6.23 14.38 -14.37
CA LYS A 59 -7.42 13.89 -13.67
C LYS A 59 -7.33 12.38 -13.36
N ALA A 60 -6.89 11.58 -14.33
CA ALA A 60 -6.73 10.14 -14.13
C ALA A 60 -5.67 9.83 -13.06
N GLU A 61 -4.53 10.52 -13.10
CA GLU A 61 -3.47 10.40 -12.09
C GLU A 61 -3.96 10.81 -10.69
N PHE A 62 -4.74 11.90 -10.61
CA PHE A 62 -5.31 12.36 -9.35
C PHE A 62 -6.28 11.33 -8.74
N ILE A 63 -7.15 10.72 -9.56
CA ILE A 63 -8.06 9.67 -9.11
C ILE A 63 -7.28 8.46 -8.57
N ASN A 64 -6.25 8.02 -9.30
CA ASN A 64 -5.41 6.90 -8.89
C ASN A 64 -4.64 7.22 -7.61
N TYR A 65 -4.09 8.44 -7.50
CA TYR A 65 -3.40 8.91 -6.30
C TYR A 65 -4.33 8.93 -5.09
N ARG A 66 -5.53 9.48 -5.26
CA ARG A 66 -6.54 9.53 -4.19
C ARG A 66 -6.92 8.13 -3.71
N LYS A 67 -7.17 7.20 -4.63
CA LYS A 67 -7.49 5.81 -4.29
C LYS A 67 -6.36 5.15 -3.48
N ARG A 68 -5.12 5.32 -3.95
CA ARG A 68 -3.95 4.80 -3.23
C ARG A 68 -3.82 5.40 -1.82
N LEU A 69 -4.03 6.71 -1.67
CA LEU A 69 -3.98 7.40 -0.39
C LEU A 69 -5.07 6.90 0.58
N GLU A 70 -6.29 6.67 0.08
CA GLU A 70 -7.40 6.12 0.87
C GLU A 70 -7.06 4.69 1.36
N GLU A 71 -6.48 3.86 0.51
CA GLU A 71 -6.04 2.50 0.86
C GLU A 71 -4.89 2.53 1.89
N GLU A 72 -3.88 3.38 1.71
CA GLU A 72 -2.76 3.55 2.65
C GLU A 72 -3.23 4.06 4.01
N THR A 73 -4.13 5.05 4.02
CA THR A 73 -4.71 5.60 5.25
C THR A 73 -5.53 4.54 5.99
N SER A 74 -6.38 3.80 5.27
CA SER A 74 -7.17 2.71 5.85
C SER A 74 -6.27 1.64 6.46
N ARG A 75 -5.19 1.25 5.78
CA ARG A 75 -4.20 0.29 6.28
C ARG A 75 -3.49 0.83 7.52
N SER A 76 -3.06 2.09 7.50
CA SER A 76 -2.40 2.74 8.63
C SER A 76 -3.30 2.79 9.86
N LEU A 77 -4.56 3.17 9.71
CA LEU A 77 -5.55 3.17 10.80
C LEU A 77 -5.84 1.76 11.32
N LYS A 78 -5.90 0.76 10.42
CA LYS A 78 -6.13 -0.63 10.81
C LYS A 78 -5.05 -1.15 11.76
N PHE A 79 -3.80 -0.74 11.56
CA PHE A 79 -2.64 -1.19 12.33
C PHE A 79 -2.04 -0.13 13.24
N ALA A 80 -2.75 0.97 13.52
CA ALA A 80 -2.26 2.06 14.36
C ALA A 80 -1.79 1.62 15.74
N ASN A 81 -2.42 0.59 16.32
CA ASN A 81 -2.11 0.06 17.64
C ASN A 81 -0.98 -0.98 17.65
N GLU A 82 -0.39 -1.32 16.49
CA GLU A 82 0.64 -2.36 16.39
C GLU A 82 1.85 -2.07 17.30
N GLY A 83 2.29 -0.82 17.36
CA GLY A 83 3.43 -0.42 18.20
C GLY A 83 3.16 -0.67 19.69
N ILE A 84 2.03 -0.19 20.18
CA ILE A 84 1.63 -0.37 21.60
C ILE A 84 1.49 -1.85 21.94
N VAL A 85 0.85 -2.61 21.06
CA VAL A 85 0.69 -4.05 21.29
C VAL A 85 2.05 -4.75 21.39
N LYS A 86 3.01 -4.45 20.50
CA LYS A 86 4.37 -5.01 20.56
C LYS A 86 5.08 -4.75 21.90
N GLU A 87 4.88 -3.57 22.49
CA GLU A 87 5.46 -3.22 23.78
C GLU A 87 4.77 -3.91 24.97
N ILE A 88 3.49 -4.27 24.84
CA ILE A 88 2.73 -4.98 25.87
C ILE A 88 3.06 -6.49 25.88
N LEU A 89 3.38 -7.09 24.73
CA LEU A 89 3.63 -8.54 24.65
C LEU A 89 4.70 -9.06 25.62
N PRO A 90 5.86 -8.39 25.84
CA PRO A 90 6.84 -8.83 26.84
C PRO A 90 6.31 -8.84 28.27
N ILE A 91 5.37 -7.94 28.58
CA ILE A 91 4.73 -7.89 29.90
C ILE A 91 3.85 -9.13 30.09
N ILE A 92 3.11 -9.52 29.06
CA ILE A 92 2.29 -10.74 29.06
C ILE A 92 3.16 -11.96 29.23
N ASP A 93 4.29 -12.06 28.53
CA ASP A 93 5.23 -13.18 28.67
C ASP A 93 5.76 -13.29 30.11
N ASN A 94 6.00 -12.17 30.80
CA ASN A 94 6.43 -12.16 32.19
C ASN A 94 5.32 -12.66 33.13
N PHE A 95 4.05 -12.27 32.87
CA PHE A 95 2.93 -12.82 33.64
C PHE A 95 2.76 -14.33 33.43
N GLU A 96 2.89 -14.80 32.16
CA GLU A 96 2.82 -16.24 31.88
C GLU A 96 3.93 -17.03 32.61
N ARG A 97 5.14 -16.47 32.63
CA ARG A 97 6.27 -17.06 33.32
C ARG A 97 6.02 -17.15 34.83
N ALA A 98 5.52 -16.06 35.42
CA ALA A 98 5.18 -16.03 36.84
C ALA A 98 4.07 -17.01 37.18
N ILE A 99 3.06 -17.18 36.33
CA ILE A 99 1.95 -18.10 36.53
C ILE A 99 2.40 -19.56 36.42
N LYS A 100 3.33 -19.88 35.48
CA LYS A 100 3.90 -21.22 35.32
C LYS A 100 4.71 -21.69 36.56
N MET A 101 5.27 -20.76 37.33
CA MET A 101 5.97 -21.09 38.59
C MET A 101 5.06 -21.60 39.69
N ASP A 102 3.72 -21.43 39.59
CA ASP A 102 2.73 -21.90 40.60
C ASP A 102 2.56 -23.42 40.62
N ASP A 103 3.00 -24.16 39.62
CA ASP A 103 2.85 -25.61 39.54
C ASP A 103 3.88 -26.38 40.41
N GLU A 104 4.83 -25.68 41.07
CA GLU A 104 5.91 -26.27 41.88
C GLU A 104 5.78 -26.02 43.38
N ASN A 105 4.66 -26.43 44.02
CA ASN A 105 4.49 -26.51 45.51
C ASN A 105 4.80 -25.22 46.28
N LEU A 106 4.00 -24.16 46.07
CA LEU A 106 4.09 -22.93 46.84
C LEU A 106 3.12 -22.93 48.05
N ASP A 107 3.53 -22.28 49.14
CA ASP A 107 2.73 -22.06 50.33
C ASP A 107 1.38 -21.36 50.00
N ASP A 108 0.31 -21.67 50.79
CA ASP A 108 -1.07 -21.23 50.56
C ASP A 108 -1.24 -19.68 50.33
N GLU A 109 -0.37 -18.87 50.92
CA GLU A 109 -0.43 -17.41 50.76
C GLU A 109 0.08 -16.94 49.39
N LEU A 110 1.10 -17.61 48.84
CA LEU A 110 1.67 -17.29 47.55
C LEU A 110 0.72 -17.71 46.42
N SER A 111 0.04 -18.84 46.57
CA SER A 111 -0.98 -19.28 45.61
C SER A 111 -2.15 -18.31 45.52
N LYS A 112 -2.57 -17.65 46.62
CA LYS A 112 -3.58 -16.58 46.60
C LYS A 112 -3.11 -15.34 45.80
N LEU A 113 -1.85 -14.95 45.96
CA LEU A 113 -1.25 -13.85 45.23
C LEU A 113 -1.22 -14.16 43.71
N LEU A 114 -0.80 -15.36 43.35
CA LEU A 114 -0.74 -15.82 41.96
C LEU A 114 -2.12 -15.94 41.33
N ALA A 115 -3.17 -16.28 42.10
CA ALA A 115 -4.55 -16.24 41.63
C ALA A 115 -4.94 -14.79 41.20
N GLY A 116 -4.51 -13.77 41.95
CA GLY A 116 -4.68 -12.39 41.58
C GLY A 116 -3.98 -12.04 40.24
N PHE A 117 -2.75 -12.50 40.05
CA PHE A 117 -2.03 -12.30 38.76
C PHE A 117 -2.71 -13.03 37.60
N LYS A 118 -3.23 -14.25 37.81
CA LYS A 118 -4.04 -14.98 36.80
C LYS A 118 -5.25 -14.14 36.35
N MET A 119 -5.95 -13.48 37.29
CA MET A 119 -7.08 -12.61 36.95
C MET A 119 -6.66 -11.39 36.12
N VAL A 120 -5.54 -10.73 36.47
CA VAL A 120 -5.00 -9.61 35.70
C VAL A 120 -4.60 -10.06 34.28
N TYR A 121 -3.93 -11.21 34.17
CA TYR A 121 -3.56 -11.80 32.88
C TYR A 121 -4.78 -12.08 32.00
N CYS A 122 -5.81 -12.75 32.56
CA CYS A 122 -7.05 -13.03 31.81
C CYS A 122 -7.74 -11.77 31.32
N ASN A 123 -7.77 -10.70 32.14
CA ASN A 123 -8.32 -9.43 31.75
C ASN A 123 -7.50 -8.79 30.60
N LEU A 124 -6.17 -8.85 30.68
CA LEU A 124 -5.29 -8.31 29.65
C LEU A 124 -5.46 -9.05 28.31
N VAL A 125 -5.48 -10.38 28.34
CA VAL A 125 -5.76 -11.20 27.15
C VAL A 125 -7.15 -10.91 26.57
N SER A 126 -8.15 -10.72 27.43
CA SER A 126 -9.50 -10.34 27.00
C SER A 126 -9.54 -8.97 26.30
N ILE A 127 -8.76 -8.01 26.81
CA ILE A 127 -8.61 -6.70 26.14
C ILE A 127 -7.94 -6.87 24.78
N LEU A 128 -6.85 -7.61 24.68
CA LEU A 128 -6.17 -7.86 23.41
C LEU A 128 -7.11 -8.49 22.39
N ASN A 129 -7.92 -9.47 22.79
CA ASN A 129 -8.91 -10.10 21.91
C ASN A 129 -9.96 -9.11 21.38
N LYS A 130 -10.37 -8.09 22.17
CA LYS A 130 -11.27 -7.02 21.69
C LYS A 130 -10.66 -6.17 20.59
N TYR A 131 -9.34 -6.02 20.60
CA TYR A 131 -8.59 -5.32 19.54
C TYR A 131 -8.14 -6.24 18.41
N GLU A 132 -8.69 -7.46 18.35
CA GLU A 132 -8.36 -8.47 17.34
C GLU A 132 -6.88 -8.89 17.33
N VAL A 133 -6.23 -8.83 18.51
CA VAL A 133 -4.93 -9.46 18.75
C VAL A 133 -5.17 -10.87 19.20
N ARG A 134 -4.66 -11.86 18.47
CA ARG A 134 -4.87 -13.30 18.77
C ARG A 134 -3.54 -14.01 18.89
N GLU A 135 -3.51 -15.04 19.74
CA GLU A 135 -2.39 -15.96 19.82
C GLU A 135 -2.34 -16.86 18.58
N ILE A 136 -1.14 -17.10 18.07
CA ILE A 136 -0.92 -17.99 16.94
C ILE A 136 -0.72 -19.41 17.48
N GLU A 137 -1.70 -20.27 17.24
CA GLU A 137 -1.63 -21.68 17.64
C GLU A 137 -0.77 -22.47 16.66
N VAL A 138 0.44 -22.82 17.05
CA VAL A 138 1.41 -23.55 16.23
C VAL A 138 1.77 -24.95 16.80
N ILE A 139 1.39 -25.25 18.04
CA ILE A 139 1.73 -26.53 18.69
C ILE A 139 1.14 -27.72 17.92
N ASN A 140 1.91 -28.79 17.74
CA ASN A 140 1.54 -29.99 17.00
C ASN A 140 1.16 -29.75 15.52
N LYS A 141 1.56 -28.60 14.97
CA LYS A 141 1.35 -28.28 13.55
C LYS A 141 2.69 -28.30 12.80
N PRO A 142 2.66 -28.49 11.46
CA PRO A 142 3.85 -28.33 10.65
C PRO A 142 4.45 -26.93 10.83
N TYR A 143 5.76 -26.85 10.90
CA TYR A 143 6.47 -25.57 11.02
C TYR A 143 6.20 -24.67 9.82
N ASP A 144 5.77 -23.46 10.08
CA ASP A 144 5.59 -22.40 9.08
C ASP A 144 6.44 -21.18 9.47
N ALA A 145 7.41 -20.83 8.64
CA ALA A 145 8.32 -19.70 8.84
C ALA A 145 7.61 -18.33 8.90
N ASN A 146 6.39 -18.20 8.37
CA ASN A 146 5.62 -16.95 8.45
C ASN A 146 5.05 -16.73 9.86
N ASN A 147 4.72 -17.81 10.57
CA ASN A 147 4.01 -17.79 11.85
C ASN A 147 4.90 -18.10 13.03
N ALA A 148 6.02 -18.80 12.80
CA ALA A 148 6.90 -19.27 13.87
C ALA A 148 8.37 -19.13 13.49
N GLN A 149 9.22 -19.00 14.49
CA GLN A 149 10.67 -19.04 14.40
C GLN A 149 11.19 -20.25 15.18
N ALA A 150 11.79 -21.21 14.49
CA ALA A 150 12.46 -22.35 15.11
C ALA A 150 13.76 -21.88 15.78
N VAL A 151 13.85 -22.05 17.09
CA VAL A 151 15.03 -21.67 17.89
C VAL A 151 15.84 -22.91 18.26
N ILE A 152 15.15 -24.03 18.51
CA ILE A 152 15.75 -25.31 18.93
C ILE A 152 15.18 -26.41 18.02
N GLN A 153 16.06 -27.30 17.61
CA GLN A 153 15.71 -28.56 16.96
C GLN A 153 16.07 -29.69 17.90
N GLU A 154 15.17 -30.63 18.10
CA GLU A 154 15.36 -31.78 19.00
C GLU A 154 14.79 -33.03 18.35
N HIS A 155 15.58 -34.10 18.38
CA HIS A 155 15.09 -35.40 17.93
C HIS A 155 14.10 -35.98 18.96
N THR A 156 12.86 -36.19 18.53
CA THR A 156 11.80 -36.74 19.39
C THR A 156 11.26 -38.03 18.77
N GLU A 157 11.37 -39.13 19.48
CA GLU A 157 10.87 -40.41 19.03
C GLU A 157 9.35 -40.37 18.80
N GLY A 158 8.90 -40.81 17.64
CA GLY A 158 7.48 -40.88 17.28
C GLY A 158 6.86 -39.62 16.72
N VAL A 159 7.64 -38.56 16.49
CA VAL A 159 7.18 -37.31 15.86
C VAL A 159 7.87 -37.14 14.50
N GLU A 160 7.10 -36.83 13.47
CA GLU A 160 7.65 -36.52 12.13
C GLU A 160 8.53 -35.28 12.17
N SER A 161 9.57 -35.24 11.32
CA SER A 161 10.47 -34.09 11.18
C SER A 161 9.68 -32.85 10.75
N GLY A 162 10.01 -31.69 11.34
CA GLY A 162 9.40 -30.40 11.00
C GLY A 162 8.07 -30.11 11.72
N ILE A 163 7.70 -30.87 12.74
CA ILE A 163 6.53 -30.58 13.60
C ILE A 163 6.97 -29.76 14.82
N VAL A 164 6.14 -28.78 15.19
CA VAL A 164 6.34 -27.98 16.41
C VAL A 164 6.02 -28.83 17.64
N ILE A 165 7.03 -29.08 18.46
CA ILE A 165 6.92 -29.88 19.69
C ILE A 165 6.51 -29.00 20.86
N GLU A 166 7.12 -27.84 20.99
CA GLU A 166 6.95 -26.94 22.13
C GLU A 166 6.98 -25.49 21.73
N VAL A 167 6.16 -24.67 22.40
CA VAL A 167 6.16 -23.20 22.23
C VAL A 167 6.92 -22.56 23.39
N LEU A 168 8.12 -22.06 23.12
CA LEU A 168 8.95 -21.38 24.11
C LEU A 168 8.45 -19.95 24.37
N GLN A 169 7.94 -19.28 23.34
CA GLN A 169 7.34 -17.96 23.44
C GLN A 169 6.17 -17.88 22.47
N LYS A 170 5.02 -17.42 22.94
CA LYS A 170 3.81 -17.31 22.15
C LYS A 170 3.92 -16.28 21.05
N GLY A 171 3.44 -16.61 19.85
CA GLY A 171 3.26 -15.71 18.74
C GLY A 171 1.93 -14.99 18.79
N TYR A 172 1.87 -13.78 18.22
CA TYR A 172 0.64 -12.99 18.16
C TYR A 172 0.43 -12.37 16.79
N GLU A 173 -0.82 -12.35 16.38
CA GLU A 173 -1.29 -11.66 15.18
C GLU A 173 -2.27 -10.54 15.52
N LEU A 174 -2.25 -9.45 14.74
CA LEU A 174 -3.23 -8.36 14.80
C LEU A 174 -4.00 -8.31 13.49
N LYS A 175 -5.29 -8.57 13.54
CA LYS A 175 -6.17 -8.52 12.36
C LYS A 175 -5.64 -9.32 11.17
N GLY A 176 -5.06 -10.49 11.42
CA GLY A 176 -4.47 -11.38 10.42
C GLY A 176 -3.05 -11.01 9.96
N LYS A 177 -2.41 -10.01 10.58
CA LYS A 177 -0.99 -9.70 10.36
C LYS A 177 -0.18 -10.19 11.55
N VAL A 178 0.82 -11.04 11.32
CA VAL A 178 1.76 -11.47 12.35
C VAL A 178 2.54 -10.26 12.87
N ILE A 179 2.40 -9.98 14.18
CA ILE A 179 3.13 -8.91 14.87
C ILE A 179 4.43 -9.46 15.45
N ARG A 180 4.34 -10.67 16.02
CA ARG A 180 5.45 -11.40 16.62
C ARG A 180 5.30 -12.88 16.29
N PRO A 181 6.26 -13.51 15.60
CA PRO A 181 6.24 -14.95 15.40
C PRO A 181 6.40 -15.70 16.72
N ALA A 182 5.86 -16.89 16.80
CA ALA A 182 6.08 -17.77 17.95
C ALA A 182 7.51 -18.30 17.94
N MET A 183 8.19 -18.34 19.09
CA MET A 183 9.46 -19.05 19.20
C MET A 183 9.18 -20.50 19.60
N VAL A 184 9.64 -21.41 18.77
CA VAL A 184 9.25 -22.82 18.88
C VAL A 184 10.45 -23.76 18.86
N LYS A 185 10.25 -24.94 19.46
CA LYS A 185 11.10 -26.12 19.31
C LYS A 185 10.44 -27.02 18.25
N VAL A 186 11.21 -27.47 17.28
CA VAL A 186 10.75 -28.33 16.19
C VAL A 186 11.44 -29.69 16.25
N SER A 187 10.75 -30.72 15.76
CA SER A 187 11.32 -32.06 15.60
C SER A 187 12.31 -32.09 14.44
N GLU A 188 13.43 -32.78 14.63
CA GLU A 188 14.42 -33.08 13.58
C GLU A 188 14.03 -34.32 12.77
#